data_d2cc6808ea4d941c975ef449814110e1
#
_entry.id   d2cc6808ea4d941c975ef449814110e1
#
_cell.length_a   1.000
_cell.length_b   1.000
_cell.length_c   1.000
_cell.angle_alpha   90.00
_cell.angle_beta   90.00
_cell.angle_gamma   90.00
#
_symmetry.space_group_name_H-M   'P 1'
#
loop_
_entity.id
_entity.type
_entity.pdbx_description
1 polymer ?
#
loop_
_entity_poly.entity_id
_entity_poly.type
_entity_poly.pdbx_seq_one_letter_code
_entity_poly.pdbx_strand_id
1 'polypeptide(L)'
;MSANKKLSVKIRNLKAISELEMSLDIKPGLICFVGSNGAGKSTVLNVLSQLINKANIGRLFFDEKREEASVEITFGGESCTWHQNNGRWTKSGDFSGVKGFHESGIVYGSRFSNSSLNNIHKYCEHYAGESDTYVDAPDFVYKNLGKILKGNEIYYRGLKTITKADLSRKAKELPKDSENYLIRSEKPFLLRKDSGFITQYKMSSGEYLLLKILDYIYYRITYASDKEGNKEPFLVIIDEVEIALHPSAQKRLIQFCNKVSKEHNICIIFSSHSREIISSLNPNQIHLLESHLGKIGITTPCYPHYAIRGIYESSGYDYVVCVEDSLAKKIVSETIKKKGLSNNKLVNVSALGGWREVLNFAHEFKVNGLFNNTKMVIVLDGDVEDRFHVEYGSPCNGCDYYDFIKYNHSDIKGKGLEPPKPSCKVVPNSYPYYQDVAFLPISSLEKEIRSRLITNPDYDFISALENLNYFGQSSVSDLVLQYEAKAAAYFVSDNFKSKGIEADLSNFDADGKILWRLLSGNIKLGVTLDDLVSYLCSVFATRSEQTSEAWERFEKQLAILLQKPLS
;
A
#
# COMPACT_ATOMS: atom_id res chain seq x y z
N MET A 1 17.08 21.47 -0.40
CA MET A 1 16.77 20.04 -0.59
C MET A 1 17.48 19.26 0.51
N SER A 2 16.76 18.55 1.36
CA SER A 2 17.33 17.68 2.41
C SER A 2 18.15 16.57 1.74
N ALA A 3 19.38 16.36 2.18
CA ALA A 3 20.22 15.30 1.65
C ALA A 3 19.65 13.95 2.11
N ASN A 4 19.03 13.21 1.19
CA ASN A 4 18.63 11.83 1.45
C ASN A 4 19.86 11.00 1.75
N LYS A 5 19.99 10.47 2.97
CA LYS A 5 21.05 9.51 3.28
C LYS A 5 20.55 8.10 3.06
N LYS A 6 21.25 7.36 2.22
CA LYS A 6 20.99 5.95 1.99
C LYS A 6 21.53 5.14 3.17
N LEU A 7 20.70 4.28 3.71
CA LEU A 7 21.02 3.31 4.74
C LEU A 7 21.05 1.92 4.11
N SER A 8 22.12 1.18 4.31
CA SER A 8 22.20 -0.26 4.02
C SER A 8 22.44 -1.04 5.30
N VAL A 9 21.73 -2.13 5.47
CA VAL A 9 21.86 -3.02 6.64
C VAL A 9 21.99 -4.46 6.17
N LYS A 10 23.00 -5.16 6.70
CA LYS A 10 23.17 -6.60 6.53
C LYS A 10 23.18 -7.24 7.90
N ILE A 11 22.38 -8.28 8.07
CA ILE A 11 22.28 -9.06 9.31
C ILE A 11 22.54 -10.52 8.96
N ARG A 12 23.40 -11.17 9.73
CA ARG A 12 23.67 -12.60 9.63
C ARG A 12 23.61 -13.26 11.00
N ASN A 13 22.93 -14.39 11.08
CA ASN A 13 22.83 -15.28 12.24
C ASN A 13 22.42 -14.58 13.56
N LEU A 14 21.54 -13.56 13.49
CA LEU A 14 21.08 -12.81 14.65
C LEU A 14 19.65 -13.20 15.04
N LYS A 15 19.43 -13.76 16.22
CA LYS A 15 18.11 -14.23 16.69
C LYS A 15 17.47 -15.18 15.65
N ALA A 16 16.26 -14.90 15.17
CA ALA A 16 15.59 -15.71 14.16
C ALA A 16 16.07 -15.42 12.71
N ILE A 17 16.94 -14.44 12.51
CA ILE A 17 17.41 -14.03 11.19
C ILE A 17 18.70 -14.78 10.86
N SER A 18 18.68 -15.66 9.86
CA SER A 18 19.89 -16.25 9.29
C SER A 18 20.58 -15.29 8.33
N GLU A 19 19.80 -14.60 7.49
CA GLU A 19 20.30 -13.62 6.53
C GLU A 19 19.23 -12.56 6.23
N LEU A 20 19.65 -11.29 6.25
CA LEU A 20 18.86 -10.18 5.75
C LEU A 20 19.78 -9.13 5.15
N GLU A 21 19.43 -8.65 3.96
CA GLU A 21 20.04 -7.46 3.37
C GLU A 21 18.93 -6.49 2.97
N MET A 22 19.04 -5.22 3.39
CA MET A 22 18.08 -4.19 3.04
C MET A 22 18.72 -2.84 2.81
N SER A 23 18.02 -2.00 2.04
CA SER A 23 18.38 -0.61 1.82
C SER A 23 17.16 0.29 2.04
N LEU A 24 17.35 1.38 2.78
CA LEU A 24 16.30 2.35 3.11
C LEU A 24 16.80 3.78 2.83
N ASP A 25 15.89 4.63 2.39
CA ASP A 25 16.13 6.06 2.33
C ASP A 25 15.63 6.71 3.62
N ILE A 26 16.54 7.24 4.42
CA ILE A 26 16.19 7.99 5.63
C ILE A 26 15.81 9.41 5.23
N LYS A 27 14.50 9.64 5.15
CA LYS A 27 13.87 10.91 4.74
C LYS A 27 12.60 11.16 5.54
N PRO A 28 12.10 12.41 5.61
CA PRO A 28 10.84 12.71 6.28
C PRO A 28 9.70 11.84 5.75
N GLY A 29 8.98 11.19 6.65
CA GLY A 29 7.88 10.30 6.31
C GLY A 29 7.79 9.09 7.23
N LEU A 30 6.99 8.10 6.81
CA LEU A 30 6.73 6.88 7.55
C LEU A 30 7.34 5.67 6.84
N ILE A 31 7.91 4.76 7.62
CA ILE A 31 8.36 3.43 7.21
C ILE A 31 7.75 2.43 8.19
N CYS A 32 6.90 1.53 7.69
CA CYS A 32 6.25 0.52 8.50
C CYS A 32 6.75 -0.88 8.12
N PHE A 33 7.33 -1.59 9.07
CA PHE A 33 7.66 -3.00 8.92
C PHE A 33 6.46 -3.85 9.30
N VAL A 34 6.01 -4.66 8.33
CA VAL A 34 4.86 -5.56 8.43
C VAL A 34 5.33 -6.99 8.21
N GLY A 35 4.66 -7.98 8.78
CA GLY A 35 4.99 -9.40 8.59
C GLY A 35 4.42 -10.25 9.73
N SER A 36 4.43 -11.57 9.57
CA SER A 36 3.98 -12.52 10.58
C SER A 36 4.81 -12.45 11.88
N ASN A 37 4.32 -13.10 12.94
CA ASN A 37 5.11 -13.27 14.15
C ASN A 37 6.39 -14.07 13.83
N GLY A 38 7.52 -13.62 14.37
CA GLY A 38 8.80 -14.24 14.08
C GLY A 38 9.48 -13.80 12.77
N ALA A 39 8.86 -12.96 11.94
CA ALA A 39 9.46 -12.44 10.71
C ALA A 39 10.66 -11.48 10.92
N GLY A 40 11.09 -11.26 12.16
CA GLY A 40 12.28 -10.47 12.47
C GLY A 40 12.07 -8.96 12.62
N LYS A 41 10.82 -8.44 12.62
CA LYS A 41 10.52 -7.01 12.72
C LYS A 41 11.21 -6.30 13.88
N SER A 42 11.01 -6.81 15.11
CA SER A 42 11.61 -6.23 16.32
C SER A 42 13.14 -6.32 16.29
N THR A 43 13.71 -7.38 15.74
CA THR A 43 15.16 -7.52 15.55
C THR A 43 15.68 -6.44 14.60
N VAL A 44 15.01 -6.22 13.48
CA VAL A 44 15.36 -5.17 12.52
C VAL A 44 15.27 -3.79 13.16
N LEU A 45 14.18 -3.46 13.88
CA LEU A 45 14.02 -2.16 14.55
C LEU A 45 15.10 -1.94 15.62
N ASN A 46 15.44 -2.98 16.39
CA ASN A 46 16.50 -2.92 17.38
C ASN A 46 17.88 -2.71 16.73
N VAL A 47 18.15 -3.31 15.57
CA VAL A 47 19.37 -3.03 14.80
C VAL A 47 19.34 -1.58 14.27
N LEU A 48 18.23 -1.11 13.73
CA LEU A 48 18.10 0.27 13.25
C LEU A 48 18.26 1.32 14.37
N SER A 49 17.91 0.96 15.61
CA SER A 49 18.11 1.84 16.77
C SER A 49 19.57 2.18 17.04
N GLN A 50 20.50 1.41 16.44
CA GLN A 50 21.93 1.70 16.47
C GLN A 50 22.29 3.05 15.85
N LEU A 51 21.49 3.52 14.88
CA LEU A 51 21.65 4.86 14.32
C LEU A 51 21.46 5.97 15.36
N ILE A 52 20.64 5.71 16.38
CA ILE A 52 20.35 6.66 17.46
C ILE A 52 21.34 6.51 18.61
N ASN A 53 21.62 5.27 19.00
CA ASN A 53 22.53 4.96 20.10
C ASN A 53 23.47 3.82 19.72
N LYS A 54 24.72 4.15 19.49
CA LYS A 54 25.77 3.23 19.02
C LYS A 54 26.09 2.06 19.97
N ALA A 55 25.55 2.06 21.19
CA ALA A 55 25.72 0.96 22.15
C ALA A 55 24.57 -0.06 22.10
N ASN A 56 23.54 0.15 21.28
CA ASN A 56 22.31 -0.64 21.34
C ASN A 56 22.53 -2.11 20.94
N ILE A 57 23.39 -2.42 19.97
CA ILE A 57 23.67 -3.83 19.61
C ILE A 57 24.18 -4.61 20.83
N GLY A 58 25.21 -4.13 21.50
CA GLY A 58 25.73 -4.79 22.68
C GLY A 58 24.76 -4.87 23.85
N ARG A 59 23.84 -3.88 23.96
CA ARG A 59 22.86 -3.80 25.03
C ARG A 59 21.59 -4.61 24.77
N LEU A 60 21.08 -4.60 23.54
CA LEU A 60 19.81 -5.25 23.18
C LEU A 60 19.99 -6.71 22.76
N PHE A 61 21.20 -7.10 22.37
CA PHE A 61 21.56 -8.47 21.97
C PHE A 61 22.68 -9.03 22.84
N PHE A 62 22.70 -8.69 24.13
CA PHE A 62 23.73 -9.16 25.09
C PHE A 62 23.65 -10.68 25.33
N ASP A 63 22.48 -11.28 25.09
CA ASP A 63 22.19 -12.70 25.26
C ASP A 63 22.44 -13.53 23.98
N GLU A 64 22.84 -12.88 22.88
CA GLU A 64 23.20 -13.60 21.65
C GLU A 64 24.53 -14.35 21.83
N LYS A 65 24.50 -15.66 21.56
CA LYS A 65 25.66 -16.56 21.77
C LYS A 65 26.22 -17.15 20.49
N ARG A 66 25.58 -16.87 19.33
CA ARG A 66 26.05 -17.40 18.04
C ARG A 66 27.31 -16.68 17.61
N GLU A 67 28.44 -17.41 17.56
CA GLU A 67 29.75 -16.84 17.20
C GLU A 67 29.82 -16.21 15.81
N GLU A 68 28.96 -16.67 14.89
CA GLU A 68 28.88 -16.11 13.53
C GLU A 68 27.89 -14.97 13.37
N ALA A 69 27.28 -14.50 14.48
CA ALA A 69 26.33 -13.40 14.41
C ALA A 69 27.04 -12.10 14.02
N SER A 70 26.54 -11.44 13.00
CA SER A 70 27.10 -10.16 12.56
C SER A 70 26.03 -9.17 12.08
N VAL A 71 26.33 -7.90 12.27
CA VAL A 71 25.51 -6.78 11.79
C VAL A 71 26.42 -5.77 11.11
N GLU A 72 26.14 -5.44 9.88
CA GLU A 72 26.82 -4.38 9.13
C GLU A 72 25.82 -3.26 8.82
N ILE A 73 26.18 -2.04 9.13
CA ILE A 73 25.38 -0.84 8.83
C ILE A 73 26.26 0.12 8.04
N THR A 74 25.79 0.50 6.86
CA THR A 74 26.37 1.59 6.06
C THR A 74 25.39 2.75 6.02
N PHE A 75 25.81 3.92 6.48
CA PHE A 75 24.96 5.10 6.53
C PHE A 75 25.73 6.34 6.05
N GLY A 76 25.19 7.00 5.02
CA GLY A 76 25.83 8.21 4.46
C GLY A 76 27.23 7.97 3.88
N GLY A 77 27.54 6.73 3.47
CA GLY A 77 28.85 6.35 2.94
C GLY A 77 29.84 5.82 3.99
N GLU A 78 29.52 5.93 5.28
CA GLU A 78 30.31 5.37 6.39
C GLU A 78 29.77 4.00 6.80
N SER A 79 30.65 3.06 7.12
CA SER A 79 30.29 1.68 7.47
C SER A 79 30.81 1.28 8.83
N CYS A 80 30.00 0.52 9.55
CA CYS A 80 30.37 -0.10 10.80
C CYS A 80 29.84 -1.51 10.87
N THR A 81 30.69 -2.43 11.31
CA THR A 81 30.35 -3.85 11.47
C THR A 81 30.53 -4.29 12.91
N TRP A 82 29.55 -5.02 13.41
CA TRP A 82 29.61 -5.70 14.72
C TRP A 82 29.66 -7.20 14.49
N HIS A 83 30.58 -7.86 15.18
CA HIS A 83 30.72 -9.31 15.21
C HIS A 83 30.58 -9.82 16.65
N GLN A 84 29.86 -10.91 16.81
CA GLN A 84 29.78 -11.62 18.05
C GLN A 84 30.97 -12.59 18.20
N ASN A 85 31.80 -12.41 19.22
CA ASN A 85 32.97 -13.27 19.51
C ASN A 85 32.96 -13.65 21.00
N ASN A 86 32.92 -14.93 21.29
CA ASN A 86 32.98 -15.47 22.68
C ASN A 86 32.02 -14.75 23.66
N GLY A 87 30.79 -14.53 23.26
CA GLY A 87 29.77 -13.88 24.08
C GLY A 87 29.90 -12.35 24.17
N ARG A 88 30.77 -11.72 23.39
CA ARG A 88 30.95 -10.27 23.35
C ARG A 88 30.86 -9.72 21.94
N TRP A 89 30.20 -8.56 21.81
CA TRP A 89 30.14 -7.82 20.56
C TRP A 89 31.41 -6.97 20.37
N THR A 90 32.11 -7.21 19.27
CA THR A 90 33.25 -6.41 18.83
C THR A 90 32.82 -5.51 17.67
N LYS A 91 33.34 -4.28 17.63
CA LYS A 91 32.97 -3.27 16.64
C LYS A 91 34.18 -2.95 15.76
N SER A 92 33.95 -2.85 14.44
CA SER A 92 34.94 -2.38 13.45
C SER A 92 34.30 -1.28 12.60
N GLY A 93 34.98 -0.16 12.42
CA GLY A 93 34.45 1.02 11.72
C GLY A 93 33.61 1.92 12.61
N ASP A 94 33.08 2.98 12.05
CA ASP A 94 32.14 3.91 12.68
C ASP A 94 31.29 4.62 11.64
N PHE A 95 30.23 5.27 12.07
CA PHE A 95 29.39 6.17 11.27
C PHE A 95 28.83 7.30 12.13
N SER A 96 28.45 8.39 11.48
CA SER A 96 27.79 9.51 12.15
C SER A 96 26.36 9.12 12.57
N GLY A 97 26.06 9.16 13.87
CA GLY A 97 24.72 8.84 14.39
C GLY A 97 23.69 9.90 14.06
N VAL A 98 22.41 9.52 14.14
CA VAL A 98 21.25 10.41 13.94
C VAL A 98 20.63 10.75 15.29
N LYS A 99 20.20 11.99 15.49
CA LYS A 99 19.40 12.37 16.66
C LYS A 99 18.04 11.67 16.57
N GLY A 100 17.63 10.96 17.63
CA GLY A 100 16.41 10.17 17.53
C GLY A 100 15.85 9.70 18.86
N PHE A 101 14.73 8.99 18.77
CA PHE A 101 14.01 8.34 19.85
C PHE A 101 13.74 6.88 19.48
N HIS A 102 13.98 5.96 20.41
CA HIS A 102 13.70 4.55 20.25
C HIS A 102 12.90 4.03 21.44
N GLU A 103 11.77 3.39 21.17
CA GLU A 103 10.95 2.74 22.17
C GLU A 103 10.61 1.30 21.72
N SER A 104 10.86 0.34 22.61
CA SER A 104 10.50 -1.06 22.36
C SER A 104 9.16 -1.41 23.02
N GLY A 105 8.32 -2.23 22.37
CA GLY A 105 6.99 -2.59 22.86
C GLY A 105 6.95 -3.31 24.21
N ILE A 106 8.06 -3.91 24.64
CA ILE A 106 8.16 -4.71 25.88
C ILE A 106 7.92 -3.89 27.15
N VAL A 107 8.18 -2.58 27.12
CA VAL A 107 8.13 -1.72 28.33
C VAL A 107 6.71 -1.46 28.84
N TYR A 108 5.70 -1.61 28.00
CA TYR A 108 4.34 -1.15 28.33
C TYR A 108 3.60 -1.98 29.37
N GLY A 109 3.76 -3.30 29.37
CA GLY A 109 3.08 -4.19 30.31
C GLY A 109 3.75 -4.25 31.69
N SER A 110 5.08 -4.19 31.74
CA SER A 110 5.87 -4.37 32.95
C SER A 110 5.81 -3.16 33.90
N ARG A 111 5.38 -1.99 33.45
CA ARG A 111 5.37 -0.77 34.28
C ARG A 111 4.48 -0.86 35.50
N PHE A 112 3.37 -1.59 35.44
CA PHE A 112 2.44 -1.72 36.57
C PHE A 112 3.00 -2.59 37.72
N SER A 113 3.88 -3.52 37.40
CA SER A 113 4.56 -4.38 38.37
C SER A 113 5.93 -3.86 38.78
N ASN A 114 6.42 -2.78 38.18
CA ASN A 114 7.71 -2.20 38.50
C ASN A 114 7.63 -1.36 39.80
N SER A 115 8.32 -1.80 40.84
CA SER A 115 8.36 -1.13 42.16
C SER A 115 8.89 0.30 42.08
N SER A 116 9.92 0.54 41.27
CA SER A 116 10.50 1.87 41.07
C SER A 116 9.51 2.87 40.48
N LEU A 117 8.73 2.45 39.46
CA LEU A 117 7.69 3.29 38.86
C LEU A 117 6.52 3.55 39.83
N ASN A 118 6.19 2.59 40.69
CA ASN A 118 5.20 2.79 41.76
C ASN A 118 5.67 3.81 42.80
N ASN A 119 6.95 3.83 43.16
CA ASN A 119 7.51 4.81 44.07
C ASN A 119 7.52 6.21 43.44
N ILE A 120 7.87 6.34 42.16
CA ILE A 120 7.76 7.61 41.44
C ILE A 120 6.30 8.10 41.45
N HIS A 121 5.32 7.22 41.23
CA HIS A 121 3.92 7.58 41.29
C HIS A 121 3.53 8.15 42.67
N LYS A 122 3.84 7.45 43.77
CA LYS A 122 3.59 7.92 45.14
C LYS A 122 4.26 9.26 45.41
N TYR A 123 5.49 9.42 44.96
CA TYR A 123 6.23 10.67 45.11
C TYR A 123 5.52 11.83 44.38
N CYS A 124 5.12 11.61 43.10
CA CYS A 124 4.39 12.62 42.34
C CYS A 124 3.03 12.96 42.97
N GLU A 125 2.32 11.99 43.54
CA GLU A 125 1.07 12.22 44.27
C GLU A 125 1.30 13.08 45.52
N HIS A 126 2.34 12.79 46.30
CA HIS A 126 2.67 13.55 47.52
C HIS A 126 2.90 15.03 47.20
N TYR A 127 3.61 15.34 46.14
CA TYR A 127 3.90 16.72 45.72
C TYR A 127 2.82 17.35 44.83
N ALA A 128 1.80 16.61 44.44
CA ALA A 128 0.73 17.12 43.57
C ALA A 128 -0.12 18.24 44.22
N GLY A 129 -0.11 18.34 45.54
CA GLY A 129 -0.75 19.42 46.28
C GLY A 129 0.01 20.75 46.31
N GLU A 130 1.30 20.76 45.95
CA GLU A 130 2.12 21.97 45.90
C GLU A 130 1.91 22.69 44.56
N SER A 131 1.09 23.76 44.56
CA SER A 131 0.64 24.46 43.32
C SER A 131 1.77 25.00 42.45
N ASP A 132 2.91 25.33 43.02
CA ASP A 132 4.01 26.01 42.33
C ASP A 132 5.01 25.05 41.67
N THR A 133 4.85 23.75 41.86
CA THR A 133 5.78 22.73 41.33
C THR A 133 5.37 22.25 39.92
N TYR A 134 4.10 22.33 39.58
CA TYR A 134 3.56 21.81 38.33
C TYR A 134 3.10 22.94 37.41
N VAL A 135 3.56 22.88 36.18
CA VAL A 135 3.15 23.77 35.11
C VAL A 135 2.20 23.07 34.15
N ASP A 136 1.42 23.82 33.40
CA ASP A 136 0.56 23.24 32.39
C ASP A 136 1.41 22.55 31.31
N ALA A 137 0.93 21.40 30.84
CA ALA A 137 1.58 20.69 29.74
C ALA A 137 1.50 21.55 28.47
N PRO A 138 2.50 21.47 27.58
CA PRO A 138 2.47 22.20 26.32
C PRO A 138 1.22 21.90 25.52
N ASP A 139 0.63 22.94 24.89
CA ASP A 139 -0.54 22.83 24.02
C ASP A 139 -0.39 21.73 22.98
N PHE A 140 0.77 21.63 22.37
CA PHE A 140 1.07 20.59 21.42
C PHE A 140 0.86 19.18 22.00
N VAL A 141 1.27 18.93 23.22
CA VAL A 141 1.20 17.62 23.87
C VAL A 141 -0.24 17.25 24.19
N TYR A 142 -0.95 18.09 24.98
CA TYR A 142 -2.30 17.71 25.42
C TYR A 142 -3.33 17.73 24.29
N LYS A 143 -3.23 18.66 23.33
CA LYS A 143 -4.15 18.74 22.17
C LYS A 143 -4.00 17.52 21.27
N ASN A 144 -2.77 17.14 20.92
CA ASN A 144 -2.56 15.97 20.08
C ASN A 144 -2.88 14.66 20.81
N LEU A 145 -2.59 14.55 22.12
CA LEU A 145 -3.03 13.42 22.94
C LEU A 145 -4.55 13.24 22.89
N GLY A 146 -5.30 14.32 23.09
CA GLY A 146 -6.76 14.33 23.04
C GLY A 146 -7.29 14.01 21.65
N LYS A 147 -6.72 14.62 20.62
CA LYS A 147 -7.10 14.39 19.23
C LYS A 147 -6.87 12.93 18.83
N ILE A 148 -5.71 12.35 19.16
CA ILE A 148 -5.38 10.96 18.79
C ILE A 148 -6.27 9.98 19.56
N LEU A 149 -6.31 10.05 20.90
CA LEU A 149 -7.01 9.05 21.70
C LEU A 149 -8.53 9.19 21.67
N LYS A 150 -9.04 10.42 21.72
CA LYS A 150 -10.47 10.71 21.94
C LYS A 150 -11.15 11.41 20.76
N GLY A 151 -10.40 11.85 19.74
CA GLY A 151 -10.94 12.71 18.67
C GLY A 151 -11.31 14.12 19.15
N ASN A 152 -10.84 14.53 20.33
CA ASN A 152 -11.18 15.79 20.96
C ASN A 152 -9.93 16.46 21.52
N GLU A 153 -9.55 17.61 20.99
CA GLU A 153 -8.31 18.33 21.33
C GLU A 153 -8.31 18.86 22.78
N ILE A 154 -9.47 19.12 23.36
CA ILE A 154 -9.58 19.69 24.72
C ILE A 154 -9.72 18.64 25.83
N TYR A 155 -9.84 17.34 25.48
CA TYR A 155 -10.10 16.27 26.45
C TYR A 155 -9.08 16.21 27.58
N TYR A 156 -7.80 16.46 27.29
CA TYR A 156 -6.70 16.48 28.26
C TYR A 156 -6.28 17.90 28.67
N ARG A 157 -7.18 18.89 28.49
CA ARG A 157 -6.97 20.23 29.03
C ARG A 157 -6.85 20.14 30.55
N GLY A 158 -5.77 20.68 31.09
CA GLY A 158 -5.45 20.52 32.51
C GLY A 158 -4.44 19.41 32.80
N LEU A 159 -3.89 18.77 31.76
CA LEU A 159 -2.68 17.96 31.89
C LEU A 159 -1.53 18.86 32.37
N LYS A 160 -0.82 18.42 33.41
CA LYS A 160 0.30 19.15 33.98
C LYS A 160 1.59 18.35 33.84
N THR A 161 2.71 19.02 33.94
CA THR A 161 4.06 18.42 33.99
C THR A 161 4.93 19.19 35.01
N ILE A 162 6.04 18.58 35.41
CA ILE A 162 7.04 19.23 36.26
C ILE A 162 8.21 19.73 35.40
N THR A 163 8.78 20.88 35.71
CA THR A 163 9.97 21.37 35.00
C THR A 163 11.21 20.52 35.35
N LYS A 164 12.21 20.49 34.44
CA LYS A 164 13.47 19.76 34.74
C LYS A 164 14.21 20.34 35.97
N ALA A 165 14.14 21.65 36.15
CA ALA A 165 14.77 22.30 37.28
C ALA A 165 14.11 21.88 38.61
N ASP A 166 12.79 21.89 38.66
CA ASP A 166 12.04 21.49 39.84
C ASP A 166 12.18 19.98 40.11
N LEU A 167 12.15 19.15 39.05
CA LEU A 167 12.41 17.72 39.20
C LEU A 167 13.80 17.46 39.77
N SER A 168 14.83 18.17 39.31
CA SER A 168 16.19 18.04 39.80
C SER A 168 16.34 18.53 41.24
N ARG A 169 15.64 19.58 41.62
CA ARG A 169 15.60 20.08 43.00
C ARG A 169 14.96 19.06 43.91
N LYS A 170 13.76 18.60 43.60
CA LYS A 170 13.01 17.60 44.38
C LYS A 170 13.74 16.24 44.45
N ALA A 171 14.42 15.82 43.36
CA ALA A 171 15.19 14.59 43.39
C ALA A 171 16.37 14.59 44.37
N LYS A 172 16.88 15.77 44.77
CA LYS A 172 17.93 15.87 45.79
C LYS A 172 17.41 15.58 47.21
N GLU A 173 16.12 15.70 47.44
CA GLU A 173 15.45 15.42 48.72
C GLU A 173 15.20 13.92 48.92
N LEU A 174 15.40 13.10 47.91
CA LEU A 174 15.21 11.65 47.97
C LEU A 174 16.48 10.89 48.37
N PRO A 175 16.34 9.66 48.90
CA PRO A 175 17.47 8.78 49.17
C PRO A 175 18.34 8.50 47.94
N LYS A 176 19.64 8.24 48.11
CA LYS A 176 20.63 8.11 47.03
C LYS A 176 20.64 6.75 46.32
N ASP A 177 19.54 6.06 46.25
CA ASP A 177 19.42 4.75 45.57
C ASP A 177 19.04 4.84 44.09
N SER A 178 18.94 3.70 43.43
CA SER A 178 18.70 3.60 41.98
C SER A 178 17.40 4.25 41.51
N GLU A 179 16.43 4.45 42.41
CA GLU A 179 15.11 5.04 42.10
C GLU A 179 15.21 6.53 41.80
N ASN A 180 16.17 7.22 42.40
CA ASN A 180 16.48 8.62 42.14
C ASN A 180 16.92 8.89 40.71
N TYR A 181 17.54 7.91 40.05
CA TYR A 181 18.00 8.05 38.69
C TYR A 181 16.84 8.10 37.67
N LEU A 182 15.81 7.28 37.86
CA LEU A 182 14.62 7.25 37.01
C LEU A 182 13.84 8.58 37.11
N ILE A 183 13.68 9.14 38.31
CA ILE A 183 13.01 10.43 38.48
C ILE A 183 13.77 11.57 37.81
N ARG A 184 15.11 11.52 37.79
CA ARG A 184 15.94 12.54 37.12
C ARG A 184 15.89 12.49 35.61
N SER A 185 15.60 11.33 35.01
CA SER A 185 15.66 11.12 33.56
C SER A 185 14.34 11.41 32.85
N GLU A 186 13.20 11.31 33.54
CA GLU A 186 11.87 11.45 32.94
C GLU A 186 11.10 12.63 33.53
N LYS A 187 10.36 13.36 32.68
CA LYS A 187 9.38 14.36 33.14
C LYS A 187 8.04 13.67 33.31
N PRO A 188 7.50 13.57 34.55
CA PRO A 188 6.18 13.00 34.71
C PRO A 188 5.09 13.96 34.26
N PHE A 189 4.07 13.40 33.59
CA PHE A 189 2.81 14.08 33.34
C PHE A 189 1.77 13.65 34.37
N LEU A 190 0.92 14.60 34.74
CA LEU A 190 -0.15 14.40 35.72
C LEU A 190 -1.47 14.92 35.14
N LEU A 191 -2.53 14.15 35.32
CA LEU A 191 -3.89 14.55 34.99
C LEU A 191 -4.71 14.69 36.26
N ARG A 192 -5.31 15.86 36.44
CA ARG A 192 -6.24 16.09 37.56
C ARG A 192 -7.56 15.35 37.31
N LYS A 193 -8.02 14.61 38.33
CA LYS A 193 -9.36 14.00 38.38
C LYS A 193 -10.06 14.42 39.67
N ASP A 194 -11.34 14.12 39.78
CA ASP A 194 -12.14 14.48 40.97
C ASP A 194 -11.55 13.92 42.27
N SER A 195 -10.88 12.75 42.19
CA SER A 195 -10.25 12.07 43.34
C SER A 195 -8.77 12.43 43.55
N GLY A 196 -8.21 13.42 42.83
CA GLY A 196 -6.80 13.79 42.94
C GLY A 196 -6.06 13.79 41.60
N PHE A 197 -4.76 13.49 41.61
CA PHE A 197 -3.94 13.43 40.39
C PHE A 197 -3.60 11.98 40.02
N ILE A 198 -3.61 11.70 38.72
CA ILE A 198 -3.09 10.46 38.14
C ILE A 198 -1.82 10.78 37.38
N THR A 199 -0.71 10.12 37.73
CA THR A 199 0.54 10.24 36.96
C THR A 199 0.49 9.41 35.67
N GLN A 200 1.32 9.78 34.68
CA GLN A 200 1.45 9.01 33.43
C GLN A 200 1.74 7.51 33.68
N TYR A 201 2.39 7.15 34.74
CA TYR A 201 2.74 5.75 35.07
C TYR A 201 1.52 4.89 35.45
N LYS A 202 0.44 5.53 35.90
CA LYS A 202 -0.86 4.90 36.23
C LYS A 202 -1.93 5.14 35.18
N MET A 203 -1.66 5.93 34.14
CA MET A 203 -2.55 6.09 32.99
C MET A 203 -2.60 4.82 32.15
N SER A 204 -3.51 4.73 31.20
CA SER A 204 -3.56 3.62 30.24
C SER A 204 -2.26 3.49 29.45
N SER A 205 -1.99 2.31 28.91
CA SER A 205 -0.77 2.07 28.11
C SER A 205 -0.68 2.97 26.89
N GLY A 206 -1.84 3.24 26.25
CA GLY A 206 -1.89 4.16 25.10
C GLY A 206 -1.60 5.62 25.49
N GLU A 207 -2.11 6.09 26.63
CA GLU A 207 -1.79 7.43 27.14
C GLU A 207 -0.31 7.55 27.46
N TYR A 208 0.26 6.55 28.14
CA TYR A 208 1.68 6.53 28.49
C TYR A 208 2.59 6.58 27.25
N LEU A 209 2.34 5.72 26.27
CA LEU A 209 3.11 5.68 25.02
C LEU A 209 3.04 7.02 24.28
N LEU A 210 1.83 7.53 24.08
CA LEU A 210 1.64 8.75 23.31
C LEU A 210 2.23 9.97 24.03
N LEU A 211 2.14 10.06 25.34
CA LEU A 211 2.79 11.13 26.12
C LEU A 211 4.30 11.15 25.88
N LYS A 212 4.96 9.98 25.90
CA LYS A 212 6.41 9.90 25.63
C LYS A 212 6.75 10.35 24.22
N ILE A 213 6.01 9.87 23.22
CA ILE A 213 6.23 10.23 21.82
C ILE A 213 5.98 11.73 21.60
N LEU A 214 4.86 12.26 22.09
CA LEU A 214 4.47 13.65 21.91
C LEU A 214 5.41 14.62 22.63
N ASP A 215 5.87 14.29 23.86
CA ASP A 215 6.85 15.10 24.58
C ASP A 215 8.20 15.13 23.84
N TYR A 216 8.64 13.97 23.33
CA TYR A 216 9.85 13.90 22.55
C TYR A 216 9.77 14.74 21.25
N ILE A 217 8.68 14.60 20.50
CA ILE A 217 8.46 15.37 19.27
C ILE A 217 8.40 16.87 19.61
N TYR A 218 7.64 17.26 20.64
CA TYR A 218 7.55 18.64 21.10
C TYR A 218 8.93 19.22 21.45
N TYR A 219 9.72 18.47 22.22
CA TYR A 219 11.08 18.90 22.56
C TYR A 219 11.93 19.15 21.32
N ARG A 220 11.82 18.27 20.31
CA ARG A 220 12.57 18.43 19.06
C ARG A 220 12.10 19.62 18.23
N ILE A 221 10.81 19.83 18.13
CA ILE A 221 10.24 20.97 17.41
C ILE A 221 10.67 22.29 18.06
N THR A 222 10.64 22.34 19.41
CA THR A 222 10.84 23.60 20.13
C THR A 222 12.31 23.96 20.30
N TYR A 223 13.17 22.98 20.56
CA TYR A 223 14.55 23.26 21.01
C TYR A 223 15.64 22.81 20.05
N ALA A 224 15.32 22.05 19.02
CA ALA A 224 16.32 21.50 18.10
C ALA A 224 16.28 22.10 16.69
N SER A 225 15.27 22.92 16.37
CA SER A 225 15.07 23.47 15.03
C SER A 225 16.06 24.58 14.63
N ASP A 226 16.64 25.31 15.57
CA ASP A 226 17.22 26.63 15.26
C ASP A 226 18.76 26.73 15.32
N LYS A 227 19.48 25.69 15.75
CA LYS A 227 20.91 25.91 16.08
C LYS A 227 21.94 25.42 15.06
N GLU A 228 21.56 24.57 14.11
CA GLU A 228 22.56 24.03 13.21
C GLU A 228 21.92 23.66 11.88
N GLY A 229 21.70 24.39 10.95
CA GLY A 229 21.37 24.05 9.56
C GLY A 229 21.32 22.54 9.18
N ASN A 230 20.97 21.69 10.12
CA ASN A 230 21.04 20.23 10.05
C ASN A 230 19.98 19.72 9.08
N LYS A 231 20.42 19.30 7.91
CA LYS A 231 19.60 18.77 6.81
C LYS A 231 19.09 17.33 7.07
N GLU A 232 19.54 16.70 8.16
CA GLU A 232 19.17 15.31 8.47
C GLU A 232 17.85 15.23 9.22
N PRO A 233 16.94 14.28 8.85
CA PRO A 233 15.71 14.07 9.59
C PRO A 233 15.99 13.50 10.99
N PHE A 234 15.15 13.87 11.96
CA PHE A 234 15.11 13.18 13.24
C PHE A 234 14.52 11.79 13.04
N LEU A 235 15.06 10.81 13.75
CA LEU A 235 14.62 9.43 13.65
C LEU A 235 13.79 9.02 14.86
N VAL A 236 12.58 8.52 14.62
CA VAL A 236 11.70 7.95 15.64
C VAL A 236 11.48 6.48 15.32
N ILE A 237 11.86 5.58 16.23
CA ILE A 237 11.72 4.13 16.04
C ILE A 237 10.79 3.58 17.11
N ILE A 238 9.70 2.90 16.72
CA ILE A 238 8.69 2.37 17.65
C ILE A 238 8.35 0.94 17.25
N ASP A 239 8.48 0.00 18.18
CA ASP A 239 8.03 -1.37 17.96
C ASP A 239 6.58 -1.54 18.41
N GLU A 240 5.76 -2.18 17.58
CA GLU A 240 4.34 -2.48 17.85
C GLU A 240 3.53 -1.24 18.28
N VAL A 241 3.49 -0.23 17.41
CA VAL A 241 2.90 1.09 17.69
C VAL A 241 1.40 1.03 18.05
N GLU A 242 0.72 -0.05 17.68
CA GLU A 242 -0.70 -0.30 17.98
C GLU A 242 -0.99 -0.76 19.41
N ILE A 243 0.03 -1.20 20.16
CA ILE A 243 -0.21 -1.74 21.51
C ILE A 243 -1.02 -0.76 22.36
N ALA A 244 -2.14 -1.27 22.88
CA ALA A 244 -3.06 -0.53 23.73
C ALA A 244 -3.77 0.69 23.10
N LEU A 245 -3.83 0.76 21.78
CA LEU A 245 -4.61 1.78 21.05
C LEU A 245 -5.87 1.19 20.42
N HIS A 246 -7.00 1.84 20.66
CA HIS A 246 -8.25 1.50 19.95
C HIS A 246 -8.11 1.75 18.43
N PRO A 247 -8.75 0.95 17.55
CA PRO A 247 -8.63 1.12 16.08
C PRO A 247 -8.80 2.54 15.56
N SER A 248 -9.80 3.28 16.07
CA SER A 248 -9.98 4.69 15.68
C SER A 248 -8.83 5.61 16.11
N ALA A 249 -8.17 5.32 17.24
CA ALA A 249 -7.00 6.04 17.68
C ALA A 249 -5.76 5.71 16.83
N GLN A 250 -5.64 4.47 16.37
CA GLN A 250 -4.58 4.04 15.45
C GLN A 250 -4.64 4.81 14.13
N LYS A 251 -5.83 4.97 13.52
CA LYS A 251 -6.02 5.79 12.31
C LYS A 251 -5.59 7.24 12.54
N ARG A 252 -6.07 7.85 13.63
CA ARG A 252 -5.71 9.23 13.96
C ARG A 252 -4.22 9.40 14.25
N LEU A 253 -3.58 8.39 14.85
CA LEU A 253 -2.13 8.39 15.07
C LEU A 253 -1.36 8.40 13.74
N ILE A 254 -1.73 7.57 12.77
CA ILE A 254 -1.07 7.56 11.46
C ILE A 254 -1.27 8.88 10.73
N GLN A 255 -2.46 9.49 10.79
CA GLN A 255 -2.71 10.82 10.23
C GLN A 255 -1.82 11.89 10.89
N PHE A 256 -1.70 11.86 12.22
CA PHE A 256 -0.80 12.73 12.96
C PHE A 256 0.66 12.51 12.55
N CYS A 257 1.13 11.26 12.51
CA CYS A 257 2.50 10.91 12.12
C CYS A 257 2.82 11.35 10.69
N ASN A 258 1.92 11.16 9.73
CA ASN A 258 2.09 11.63 8.35
C ASN A 258 2.21 13.17 8.27
N LYS A 259 1.44 13.89 9.07
CA LYS A 259 1.49 15.35 9.13
C LYS A 259 2.80 15.82 9.75
N VAL A 260 3.10 15.39 10.98
CA VAL A 260 4.23 15.88 11.76
C VAL A 260 5.57 15.50 11.13
N SER A 261 5.65 14.35 10.48
CA SER A 261 6.87 13.91 9.80
C SER A 261 7.29 14.86 8.67
N LYS A 262 6.33 15.36 7.91
CA LYS A 262 6.57 16.29 6.79
C LYS A 262 6.85 17.71 7.28
N GLU A 263 6.08 18.18 8.26
CA GLU A 263 6.18 19.55 8.79
C GLU A 263 7.49 19.78 9.59
N HIS A 264 8.03 18.74 10.24
CA HIS A 264 9.14 18.88 11.17
C HIS A 264 10.38 18.03 10.85
N ASN A 265 10.51 17.58 9.60
CA ASN A 265 11.68 16.82 9.14
C ASN A 265 11.94 15.56 10.01
N ILE A 266 10.92 14.72 10.22
CA ILE A 266 11.00 13.52 11.06
C ILE A 266 10.82 12.28 10.19
N CYS A 267 11.72 11.30 10.31
CA CYS A 267 11.54 9.94 9.80
C CYS A 267 11.00 9.05 10.92
N ILE A 268 9.81 8.49 10.75
CA ILE A 268 9.18 7.60 11.75
C ILE A 268 9.21 6.18 11.20
N ILE A 269 9.97 5.31 11.84
CA ILE A 269 10.07 3.88 11.52
C ILE A 269 9.37 3.09 12.62
N PHE A 270 8.45 2.21 12.24
CA PHE A 270 7.73 1.41 13.23
C PHE A 270 7.34 0.04 12.69
N SER A 271 7.03 -0.90 13.58
CA SER A 271 6.40 -2.16 13.24
C SER A 271 4.91 -2.11 13.56
N SER A 272 4.12 -2.87 12.83
CA SER A 272 2.71 -3.06 13.13
C SER A 272 2.16 -4.37 12.59
N HIS A 273 1.23 -4.95 13.35
CA HIS A 273 0.35 -6.04 12.92
C HIS A 273 -1.09 -5.55 12.69
N SER A 274 -1.40 -4.31 12.99
CA SER A 274 -2.77 -3.80 12.94
C SER A 274 -3.25 -3.61 11.51
N ARG A 275 -4.38 -4.24 11.18
CA ARG A 275 -5.10 -4.03 9.93
C ARG A 275 -5.43 -2.56 9.72
N GLU A 276 -5.84 -1.84 10.77
CA GLU A 276 -6.23 -0.44 10.70
C GLU A 276 -5.06 0.48 10.36
N ILE A 277 -3.89 0.20 10.92
CA ILE A 277 -2.65 0.92 10.60
C ILE A 277 -2.23 0.63 9.17
N ILE A 278 -2.07 -0.66 8.82
CA ILE A 278 -1.59 -1.08 7.50
C ILE A 278 -2.49 -0.53 6.40
N SER A 279 -3.82 -0.59 6.57
CA SER A 279 -4.78 -0.04 5.63
C SER A 279 -4.74 1.49 5.49
N SER A 280 -4.13 2.19 6.45
CA SER A 280 -4.00 3.67 6.44
C SER A 280 -2.70 4.15 5.81
N LEU A 281 -1.84 3.23 5.35
CA LEU A 281 -0.53 3.54 4.78
C LEU A 281 -0.54 3.47 3.25
N ASN A 282 0.34 4.27 2.64
CA ASN A 282 0.61 4.16 1.21
C ASN A 282 1.54 2.97 0.93
N PRO A 283 1.49 2.35 -0.26
CA PRO A 283 2.33 1.20 -0.60
C PRO A 283 3.84 1.41 -0.39
N ASN A 284 4.35 2.61 -0.65
CA ASN A 284 5.76 2.97 -0.47
C ASN A 284 6.18 3.09 1.01
N GLN A 285 5.23 3.12 1.93
CA GLN A 285 5.49 3.18 3.38
C GLN A 285 5.51 1.78 4.01
N ILE A 286 5.02 0.75 3.29
CA ILE A 286 4.91 -0.62 3.77
C ILE A 286 6.12 -1.43 3.29
N HIS A 287 6.81 -2.03 4.25
CA HIS A 287 7.92 -2.96 4.03
C HIS A 287 7.53 -4.31 4.63
N LEU A 288 7.04 -5.22 3.77
CA LEU A 288 6.62 -6.55 4.18
C LEU A 288 7.85 -7.45 4.34
N LEU A 289 8.02 -8.00 5.53
CA LEU A 289 9.06 -8.97 5.87
C LEU A 289 8.48 -10.39 5.77
N GLU A 290 9.10 -11.22 4.95
CA GLU A 290 8.75 -12.63 4.77
C GLU A 290 9.96 -13.51 5.07
N SER A 291 9.80 -14.46 6.00
CA SER A 291 10.87 -15.34 6.43
C SER A 291 10.74 -16.72 5.79
N HIS A 292 11.79 -17.16 5.11
CA HIS A 292 11.94 -18.53 4.62
C HIS A 292 13.21 -19.15 5.21
N LEU A 293 13.05 -20.11 6.14
CA LEU A 293 14.17 -20.76 6.83
C LEU A 293 15.18 -19.75 7.45
N GLY A 294 14.66 -18.63 7.98
CA GLY A 294 15.47 -17.58 8.60
C GLY A 294 16.06 -16.55 7.62
N LYS A 295 15.99 -16.78 6.31
CA LYS A 295 16.29 -15.74 5.32
C LYS A 295 15.10 -14.81 5.21
N ILE A 296 15.33 -13.51 5.37
CA ILE A 296 14.30 -12.49 5.33
C ILE A 296 14.32 -11.79 3.98
N GLY A 297 13.20 -11.92 3.24
CA GLY A 297 12.91 -11.10 2.07
C GLY A 297 12.13 -9.85 2.48
N ILE A 298 12.37 -8.73 1.80
CA ILE A 298 11.61 -7.48 2.01
C ILE A 298 10.93 -7.08 0.70
N THR A 299 9.61 -6.97 0.78
CA THR A 299 8.78 -6.51 -0.34
C THR A 299 8.35 -5.06 -0.12
N THR A 300 8.81 -4.17 -1.01
CA THR A 300 8.42 -2.75 -1.05
C THR A 300 8.56 -2.21 -2.48
N PRO A 301 7.62 -1.40 -2.99
CA PRO A 301 6.33 -1.05 -2.39
C PRO A 301 5.44 -2.28 -2.18
N CYS A 302 4.62 -2.27 -1.12
CA CYS A 302 3.69 -3.34 -0.81
C CYS A 302 2.29 -2.79 -0.54
N TYR A 303 1.28 -3.36 -1.19
CA TYR A 303 -0.09 -2.90 -1.02
C TYR A 303 -0.73 -3.42 0.26
N PRO A 304 -1.65 -2.66 0.90
CA PRO A 304 -2.19 -2.99 2.21
C PRO A 304 -2.84 -4.37 2.29
N HIS A 305 -3.70 -4.75 1.35
CA HIS A 305 -4.37 -6.05 1.37
C HIS A 305 -3.41 -7.21 1.12
N TYR A 306 -2.41 -7.01 0.26
CA TYR A 306 -1.34 -7.99 0.05
C TYR A 306 -0.54 -8.22 1.36
N ALA A 307 -0.17 -7.15 2.07
CA ALA A 307 0.51 -7.25 3.35
C ALA A 307 -0.36 -7.91 4.44
N ILE A 308 -1.65 -7.55 4.51
CA ILE A 308 -2.62 -8.08 5.48
C ILE A 308 -2.86 -9.57 5.26
N ARG A 309 -2.90 -10.04 4.02
CA ARG A 309 -3.13 -11.45 3.68
C ARG A 309 -2.16 -12.39 4.41
N GLY A 310 -0.87 -12.02 4.48
CA GLY A 310 0.14 -12.83 5.15
C GLY A 310 0.00 -12.89 6.68
N ILE A 311 -0.82 -12.02 7.27
CA ILE A 311 -1.00 -11.92 8.73
C ILE A 311 -2.34 -12.51 9.17
N TYR A 312 -3.41 -12.28 8.41
CA TYR A 312 -4.80 -12.55 8.84
C TYR A 312 -5.50 -13.68 8.07
N GLU A 313 -4.81 -14.34 7.12
CA GLU A 313 -5.36 -15.41 6.26
C GLU A 313 -6.60 -15.00 5.43
N SER A 314 -7.19 -13.86 5.71
CA SER A 314 -8.34 -13.27 5.01
C SER A 314 -8.00 -11.86 4.57
N SER A 315 -8.27 -11.55 3.30
CA SER A 315 -8.00 -10.22 2.76
C SER A 315 -9.09 -9.81 1.79
N GLY A 316 -9.32 -8.51 1.66
CA GLY A 316 -9.96 -7.94 0.48
C GLY A 316 -8.99 -7.91 -0.70
N TYR A 317 -9.31 -7.08 -1.68
CA TYR A 317 -8.45 -6.81 -2.83
C TYR A 317 -7.98 -5.36 -2.79
N ASP A 318 -6.76 -5.11 -3.24
CA ASP A 318 -6.26 -3.75 -3.44
C ASP A 318 -6.93 -3.09 -4.66
N TYR A 319 -7.21 -3.91 -5.69
CA TYR A 319 -7.93 -3.50 -6.89
C TYR A 319 -9.00 -4.52 -7.26
N VAL A 320 -10.14 -4.01 -7.71
CA VAL A 320 -11.18 -4.79 -8.41
C VAL A 320 -11.32 -4.20 -9.81
N VAL A 321 -11.04 -5.02 -10.82
CA VAL A 321 -11.22 -4.68 -12.22
C VAL A 321 -12.57 -5.23 -12.67
N CYS A 322 -13.49 -4.35 -13.00
CA CYS A 322 -14.83 -4.69 -13.47
C CYS A 322 -14.86 -4.73 -14.99
N VAL A 323 -15.35 -5.81 -15.54
CA VAL A 323 -15.44 -6.07 -16.99
C VAL A 323 -16.85 -6.52 -17.36
N GLU A 324 -17.18 -6.52 -18.65
CA GLU A 324 -18.52 -6.87 -19.11
C GLU A 324 -18.80 -8.36 -18.99
N ASP A 325 -17.95 -9.20 -19.53
CA ASP A 325 -18.21 -10.64 -19.60
C ASP A 325 -17.01 -11.52 -19.20
N SER A 326 -17.18 -12.81 -19.31
CA SER A 326 -16.17 -13.81 -18.93
C SER A 326 -14.96 -13.81 -19.89
N LEU A 327 -15.15 -13.43 -21.14
CA LEU A 327 -14.07 -13.36 -22.14
C LEU A 327 -13.20 -12.13 -21.88
N ALA A 328 -13.81 -10.95 -21.68
CA ALA A 328 -13.12 -9.74 -21.25
C ALA A 328 -12.36 -9.96 -19.94
N LYS A 329 -12.96 -10.67 -18.97
CA LYS A 329 -12.29 -11.07 -17.72
C LYS A 329 -11.00 -11.86 -17.99
N LYS A 330 -11.04 -12.80 -18.91
CA LYS A 330 -9.89 -13.64 -19.24
C LYS A 330 -8.78 -12.83 -19.90
N ILE A 331 -9.12 -12.00 -20.90
CA ILE A 331 -8.18 -11.10 -21.60
C ILE A 331 -7.46 -10.19 -20.59
N VAL A 332 -8.22 -9.51 -19.73
CA VAL A 332 -7.67 -8.61 -18.73
C VAL A 332 -6.80 -9.35 -17.72
N SER A 333 -7.23 -10.53 -17.26
CA SER A 333 -6.46 -11.34 -16.32
C SER A 333 -5.12 -11.81 -16.91
N GLU A 334 -5.11 -12.26 -18.17
CA GLU A 334 -3.87 -12.65 -18.85
C GLU A 334 -2.95 -11.44 -19.11
N THR A 335 -3.52 -10.29 -19.45
CA THR A 335 -2.74 -9.04 -19.61
C THR A 335 -2.08 -8.64 -18.29
N ILE A 336 -2.84 -8.67 -17.18
CA ILE A 336 -2.31 -8.37 -15.83
C ILE A 336 -1.16 -9.32 -15.47
N LYS A 337 -1.35 -10.61 -15.70
CA LYS A 337 -0.35 -11.65 -15.42
C LYS A 337 0.91 -11.48 -16.26
N LYS A 338 0.76 -11.35 -17.60
CA LYS A 338 1.86 -11.21 -18.54
C LYS A 338 2.71 -9.97 -18.28
N LYS A 339 2.10 -8.86 -17.90
CA LYS A 339 2.79 -7.60 -17.59
C LYS A 339 3.22 -7.48 -16.13
N GLY A 340 2.98 -8.48 -15.29
CA GLY A 340 3.32 -8.46 -13.87
C GLY A 340 2.60 -7.35 -13.09
N LEU A 341 1.41 -6.92 -13.54
CA LEU A 341 0.68 -5.80 -12.94
C LEU A 341 0.06 -6.15 -11.59
N SER A 342 0.05 -7.41 -11.19
CA SER A 342 -0.39 -7.88 -9.86
C SER A 342 0.77 -8.09 -8.88
N ASN A 343 2.00 -7.72 -9.24
CA ASN A 343 3.13 -7.86 -8.33
C ASN A 343 2.92 -6.98 -7.09
N ASN A 344 3.05 -7.58 -5.90
CA ASN A 344 2.94 -6.92 -4.59
C ASN A 344 1.57 -6.30 -4.29
N LYS A 345 0.52 -6.68 -5.01
CA LYS A 345 -0.87 -6.25 -4.81
C LYS A 345 -1.87 -7.36 -5.16
N LEU A 346 -3.03 -7.31 -4.53
CA LEU A 346 -4.14 -8.23 -4.81
C LEU A 346 -5.10 -7.58 -5.80
N VAL A 347 -5.20 -8.17 -6.98
CA VAL A 347 -6.09 -7.71 -8.06
C VAL A 347 -7.12 -8.81 -8.33
N ASN A 348 -8.41 -8.46 -8.29
CA ASN A 348 -9.50 -9.32 -8.73
C ASN A 348 -10.11 -8.76 -10.01
N VAL A 349 -10.40 -9.63 -10.97
CA VAL A 349 -11.12 -9.28 -12.18
C VAL A 349 -12.51 -9.92 -12.13
N SER A 350 -13.57 -9.11 -12.20
CA SER A 350 -14.96 -9.55 -12.05
C SER A 350 -15.78 -9.19 -13.29
N ALA A 351 -16.45 -10.18 -13.90
CA ALA A 351 -17.42 -9.96 -14.95
C ALA A 351 -18.78 -9.63 -14.30
N LEU A 352 -19.42 -8.54 -14.71
CA LEU A 352 -20.60 -7.99 -14.04
C LEU A 352 -21.84 -7.87 -14.93
N GLY A 353 -21.71 -8.05 -16.25
CA GLY A 353 -22.80 -7.86 -17.22
C GLY A 353 -22.46 -6.77 -18.22
N GLY A 354 -23.45 -6.26 -18.95
CA GLY A 354 -23.22 -5.24 -19.99
C GLY A 354 -22.62 -3.94 -19.41
N TRP A 355 -22.03 -3.12 -20.27
CA TRP A 355 -21.28 -1.93 -19.88
C TRP A 355 -22.02 -0.96 -18.94
N ARG A 356 -23.35 -0.82 -19.09
CA ARG A 356 -24.16 0.02 -18.20
C ARG A 356 -24.30 -0.58 -16.80
N GLU A 357 -24.38 -1.90 -16.69
CA GLU A 357 -24.41 -2.62 -15.41
C GLU A 357 -23.07 -2.48 -14.70
N VAL A 358 -21.96 -2.57 -15.43
CA VAL A 358 -20.61 -2.32 -14.89
C VAL A 358 -20.49 -0.90 -14.35
N LEU A 359 -20.95 0.11 -15.08
CA LEU A 359 -20.92 1.51 -14.64
C LEU A 359 -21.82 1.77 -13.41
N ASN A 360 -23.03 1.20 -13.39
CA ASN A 360 -23.94 1.31 -12.26
C ASN A 360 -23.34 0.66 -11.00
N PHE A 361 -22.77 -0.54 -11.14
CA PHE A 361 -22.09 -1.20 -10.03
C PHE A 361 -20.91 -0.36 -9.51
N ALA A 362 -20.11 0.22 -10.41
CA ALA A 362 -19.00 1.07 -10.03
C ALA A 362 -19.46 2.32 -9.27
N HIS A 363 -20.60 2.90 -9.67
CA HIS A 363 -21.19 4.04 -8.98
C HIS A 363 -21.64 3.66 -7.56
N GLU A 364 -22.46 2.61 -7.42
CA GLU A 364 -22.94 2.11 -6.14
C GLU A 364 -21.79 1.74 -5.18
N PHE A 365 -20.76 1.10 -5.71
CA PHE A 365 -19.58 0.71 -4.96
C PHE A 365 -18.89 1.92 -4.30
N LYS A 366 -18.71 3.00 -5.06
CA LYS A 366 -18.01 4.19 -4.57
C LYS A 366 -18.89 5.07 -3.68
N VAL A 367 -20.15 5.25 -4.02
CA VAL A 367 -21.09 6.10 -3.26
C VAL A 367 -21.36 5.49 -1.88
N ASN A 368 -21.55 4.19 -1.80
CA ASN A 368 -21.88 3.51 -0.54
C ASN A 368 -20.64 3.15 0.29
N GLY A 369 -19.44 3.39 -0.20
CA GLY A 369 -18.20 3.09 0.52
C GLY A 369 -18.05 1.61 0.88
N LEU A 370 -18.59 0.69 0.06
CA LEU A 370 -18.72 -0.73 0.38
C LEU A 370 -17.37 -1.42 0.61
N PHE A 371 -16.29 -0.88 0.06
CA PHE A 371 -14.95 -1.44 0.23
C PHE A 371 -13.93 -0.33 0.51
N ASN A 372 -13.78 0.00 1.78
CA ASN A 372 -12.71 0.89 2.22
C ASN A 372 -11.35 0.33 1.76
N ASN A 373 -10.54 1.17 1.11
CA ASN A 373 -9.18 0.89 0.64
C ASN A 373 -9.06 -0.06 -0.58
N THR A 374 -10.14 -0.46 -1.23
CA THR A 374 -10.11 -1.15 -2.52
C THR A 374 -10.35 -0.15 -3.64
N LYS A 375 -9.51 -0.15 -4.66
CA LYS A 375 -9.70 0.68 -5.84
C LYS A 375 -10.43 -0.08 -6.93
N MET A 376 -11.40 0.59 -7.55
CA MET A 376 -12.09 0.05 -8.70
C MET A 376 -11.47 0.58 -9.98
N VAL A 377 -11.30 -0.31 -10.94
CA VAL A 377 -10.91 -0.03 -12.33
C VAL A 377 -11.98 -0.65 -13.21
N ILE A 378 -12.37 0.04 -14.25
CA ILE A 378 -13.39 -0.40 -15.22
C ILE A 378 -12.69 -0.66 -16.53
N VAL A 379 -12.95 -1.81 -17.14
CA VAL A 379 -12.50 -2.13 -18.50
C VAL A 379 -13.71 -2.56 -19.31
N LEU A 380 -14.04 -1.78 -20.32
CA LEU A 380 -15.17 -2.02 -21.22
C LEU A 380 -14.67 -2.55 -22.56
N ASP A 381 -15.54 -3.21 -23.30
CA ASP A 381 -15.25 -3.68 -24.66
C ASP A 381 -15.02 -2.50 -25.61
N GLY A 382 -14.20 -2.69 -26.64
CA GLY A 382 -13.83 -1.59 -27.53
C GLY A 382 -14.98 -1.04 -28.36
N ASP A 383 -16.04 -1.83 -28.62
CA ASP A 383 -17.22 -1.35 -29.38
C ASP A 383 -18.15 -0.43 -28.53
N VAL A 384 -17.88 -0.29 -27.25
CA VAL A 384 -18.61 0.60 -26.36
C VAL A 384 -17.97 1.99 -26.32
N GLU A 385 -16.69 2.15 -26.69
CA GLU A 385 -15.91 3.37 -26.52
C GLU A 385 -16.62 4.60 -27.13
N ASP A 386 -17.06 4.53 -28.39
CA ASP A 386 -17.75 5.64 -29.04
C ASP A 386 -19.08 5.99 -28.36
N ARG A 387 -19.85 4.97 -27.95
CA ARG A 387 -21.13 5.18 -27.25
C ARG A 387 -20.91 5.81 -25.89
N PHE A 388 -19.89 5.36 -25.19
CA PHE A 388 -19.52 5.93 -23.90
C PHE A 388 -19.12 7.41 -24.01
N HIS A 389 -18.35 7.76 -25.05
CA HIS A 389 -17.96 9.15 -25.31
C HIS A 389 -19.14 10.03 -25.74
N VAL A 390 -20.10 9.48 -26.49
CA VAL A 390 -21.34 10.20 -26.86
C VAL A 390 -22.19 10.48 -25.61
N GLU A 391 -22.31 9.51 -24.71
CA GLU A 391 -23.18 9.62 -23.53
C GLU A 391 -22.54 10.46 -22.40
N TYR A 392 -21.25 10.28 -22.13
CA TYR A 392 -20.57 10.91 -21.01
C TYR A 392 -19.60 12.02 -21.41
N GLY A 393 -19.34 12.21 -22.68
CA GLY A 393 -18.43 13.22 -23.20
C GLY A 393 -16.95 12.92 -22.97
N SER A 394 -16.09 13.80 -23.47
CA SER A 394 -14.67 13.78 -23.15
C SER A 394 -14.39 14.68 -21.96
N PRO A 395 -13.63 14.25 -20.96
CA PRO A 395 -13.34 15.08 -19.80
C PRO A 395 -12.38 16.24 -20.10
N CYS A 396 -11.77 16.25 -21.28
CA CYS A 396 -10.81 17.25 -21.67
C CYS A 396 -10.86 17.53 -23.19
N ASN A 397 -11.10 18.77 -23.57
CA ASN A 397 -10.95 19.19 -24.96
C ASN A 397 -9.46 19.32 -25.32
N GLY A 398 -9.05 18.66 -26.39
CA GLY A 398 -7.68 18.70 -26.91
C GLY A 398 -6.75 17.61 -26.39
N CYS A 399 -7.23 16.71 -25.52
CA CYS A 399 -6.53 15.48 -25.12
C CYS A 399 -7.28 14.25 -25.59
N ASP A 400 -6.55 13.22 -25.98
CA ASP A 400 -7.12 11.90 -26.08
C ASP A 400 -7.34 11.30 -24.68
N TYR A 401 -8.07 10.20 -24.61
CA TYR A 401 -8.39 9.57 -23.34
C TYR A 401 -7.15 9.05 -22.60
N TYR A 402 -6.13 8.61 -23.34
CA TYR A 402 -4.86 8.16 -22.76
C TYR A 402 -4.12 9.30 -22.06
N ASP A 403 -4.03 10.47 -22.72
CA ASP A 403 -3.41 11.65 -22.12
C ASP A 403 -4.16 12.10 -20.88
N PHE A 404 -5.49 12.03 -20.89
CA PHE A 404 -6.32 12.34 -19.73
C PHE A 404 -6.00 11.43 -18.53
N ILE A 405 -5.94 10.12 -18.71
CA ILE A 405 -5.59 9.18 -17.64
C ILE A 405 -4.16 9.42 -17.17
N LYS A 406 -3.21 9.54 -18.10
CA LYS A 406 -1.79 9.69 -17.82
C LYS A 406 -1.48 10.93 -16.96
N TYR A 407 -2.10 12.05 -17.27
CA TYR A 407 -1.82 13.32 -16.62
C TYR A 407 -2.76 13.61 -15.45
N ASN A 408 -3.73 12.77 -15.17
CA ASN A 408 -4.68 12.94 -14.08
C ASN A 408 -5.33 14.34 -14.06
N HIS A 409 -5.91 14.74 -15.19
CA HIS A 409 -6.43 16.09 -15.44
C HIS A 409 -7.47 16.56 -14.42
N SER A 410 -8.17 15.65 -13.72
CA SER A 410 -9.09 16.01 -12.65
C SER A 410 -8.41 16.75 -11.50
N ASP A 411 -7.13 16.47 -11.25
CA ASP A 411 -6.36 17.12 -10.18
C ASP A 411 -5.93 18.54 -10.53
N ILE A 412 -5.89 18.87 -11.82
CA ILE A 412 -5.48 20.19 -12.30
C ILE A 412 -6.51 21.24 -11.94
N LYS A 413 -7.80 20.90 -12.03
CA LYS A 413 -8.91 21.85 -11.82
C LYS A 413 -8.98 22.40 -10.40
N GLY A 414 -8.55 21.65 -9.40
CA GLY A 414 -8.60 22.05 -7.98
C GLY A 414 -7.35 22.75 -7.45
N LYS A 415 -6.23 22.70 -8.17
CA LYS A 415 -4.90 23.11 -7.66
C LYS A 415 -4.30 24.33 -8.36
N GLY A 416 -4.99 24.91 -9.36
CA GLY A 416 -4.45 26.04 -10.12
C GLY A 416 -3.19 25.69 -10.94
N LEU A 417 -2.95 24.40 -11.22
CA LEU A 417 -1.83 23.95 -12.01
C LEU A 417 -2.11 24.16 -13.50
N GLU A 418 -1.07 24.47 -14.27
CA GLU A 418 -1.19 24.55 -15.72
C GLU A 418 -1.48 23.17 -16.33
N PRO A 419 -2.36 23.12 -17.35
CA PRO A 419 -2.66 21.88 -18.06
C PRO A 419 -1.39 21.37 -18.78
N PRO A 420 -1.24 20.04 -18.92
CA PRO A 420 -0.05 19.43 -19.55
C PRO A 420 0.11 19.79 -21.04
N LYS A 421 -0.96 20.20 -21.71
CA LYS A 421 -0.95 20.73 -23.07
C LYS A 421 -1.65 22.09 -23.09
N PRO A 422 -1.14 23.08 -23.88
CA PRO A 422 -1.75 24.41 -23.98
C PRO A 422 -3.20 24.38 -24.50
N SER A 423 -3.56 23.38 -25.30
CA SER A 423 -4.92 23.16 -25.85
C SER A 423 -5.85 22.45 -24.89
N CYS A 424 -5.35 21.93 -23.76
CA CYS A 424 -6.14 21.15 -22.83
C CYS A 424 -7.08 22.05 -22.01
N LYS A 425 -8.38 21.85 -22.18
CA LYS A 425 -9.42 22.51 -21.37
C LYS A 425 -10.23 21.43 -20.66
N VAL A 426 -10.09 21.34 -19.34
CA VAL A 426 -10.87 20.42 -18.52
C VAL A 426 -12.34 20.84 -18.56
N VAL A 427 -13.21 19.97 -19.02
CA VAL A 427 -14.67 20.16 -19.04
C VAL A 427 -15.33 19.41 -17.90
N PRO A 428 -16.47 19.90 -17.39
CA PRO A 428 -17.28 19.16 -16.43
C PRO A 428 -17.65 17.80 -17.03
N ASN A 429 -17.40 16.75 -16.28
CA ASN A 429 -17.66 15.38 -16.68
C ASN A 429 -19.02 14.95 -16.11
N SER A 430 -19.84 14.33 -16.93
CA SER A 430 -21.13 13.77 -16.52
C SER A 430 -20.99 12.44 -15.77
N TYR A 431 -19.88 11.72 -15.96
CA TYR A 431 -19.57 10.49 -15.22
C TYR A 431 -18.41 10.72 -14.25
N PRO A 432 -18.63 10.64 -12.94
CA PRO A 432 -17.62 11.04 -11.94
C PRO A 432 -16.38 10.15 -11.89
N TYR A 433 -16.43 8.96 -12.49
CA TYR A 433 -15.34 7.97 -12.47
C TYR A 433 -14.69 7.77 -13.84
N TYR A 434 -14.87 8.70 -14.74
CA TYR A 434 -14.34 8.63 -16.10
C TYR A 434 -12.85 8.27 -16.16
N GLN A 435 -12.07 8.79 -15.25
CA GLN A 435 -10.63 8.54 -15.15
C GLN A 435 -10.24 7.11 -14.68
N ASP A 436 -11.19 6.29 -14.30
CA ASP A 436 -10.98 4.91 -13.85
C ASP A 436 -11.45 3.87 -14.90
N VAL A 437 -11.80 4.33 -16.10
CA VAL A 437 -12.27 3.51 -17.23
C VAL A 437 -11.16 3.35 -18.26
N ALA A 438 -11.01 2.16 -18.81
CA ALA A 438 -10.23 1.86 -19.99
C ALA A 438 -11.08 1.01 -20.96
N PHE A 439 -10.67 0.96 -22.22
CA PHE A 439 -11.37 0.18 -23.25
C PHE A 439 -10.43 -0.89 -23.81
N LEU A 440 -10.97 -2.10 -24.02
CA LEU A 440 -10.25 -3.13 -24.73
C LEU A 440 -9.96 -2.67 -26.17
N PRO A 441 -8.80 -3.02 -26.74
CA PRO A 441 -8.46 -2.63 -28.11
C PRO A 441 -9.17 -3.46 -29.17
N ILE A 442 -10.12 -4.29 -28.76
CA ILE A 442 -10.94 -5.17 -29.63
C ILE A 442 -12.41 -4.97 -29.30
N SER A 443 -13.28 -5.08 -30.30
CA SER A 443 -14.73 -4.91 -30.12
C SER A 443 -15.33 -5.96 -29.19
N SER A 444 -15.03 -7.23 -29.46
CA SER A 444 -15.25 -8.40 -28.60
C SER A 444 -14.41 -9.55 -29.15
N LEU A 445 -14.21 -10.57 -28.31
CA LEU A 445 -13.41 -11.73 -28.71
C LEU A 445 -14.04 -12.46 -29.93
N GLU A 446 -15.36 -12.61 -29.92
CA GLU A 446 -16.10 -13.29 -31.00
C GLU A 446 -15.99 -12.56 -32.31
N LYS A 447 -16.11 -11.23 -32.31
CA LYS A 447 -15.95 -10.40 -33.52
C LYS A 447 -14.52 -10.47 -34.06
N GLU A 448 -13.53 -10.44 -33.16
CA GLU A 448 -12.12 -10.53 -33.54
C GLU A 448 -11.78 -11.89 -34.17
N ILE A 449 -12.28 -12.99 -33.58
CA ILE A 449 -12.13 -14.34 -34.15
C ILE A 449 -12.77 -14.40 -35.52
N ARG A 450 -14.00 -13.90 -35.66
CA ARG A 450 -14.67 -13.86 -36.98
C ARG A 450 -13.88 -13.03 -37.99
N SER A 451 -13.34 -11.90 -37.58
CA SER A 451 -12.51 -11.08 -38.44
C SER A 451 -11.32 -11.86 -38.99
N ARG A 452 -10.55 -12.50 -38.12
CA ARG A 452 -9.33 -13.22 -38.48
C ARG A 452 -9.54 -14.56 -39.17
N LEU A 453 -10.68 -15.18 -38.99
CA LEU A 453 -10.98 -16.45 -39.67
C LEU A 453 -11.72 -16.25 -41.02
N ILE A 454 -12.52 -15.17 -41.15
CA ILE A 454 -13.50 -15.02 -42.24
C ILE A 454 -13.32 -13.71 -43.02
N THR A 455 -13.44 -12.53 -42.35
CA THR A 455 -13.49 -11.23 -43.05
C THR A 455 -12.11 -10.72 -43.48
N ASN A 456 -11.11 -10.93 -42.67
CA ASN A 456 -9.71 -10.60 -42.95
C ASN A 456 -8.84 -11.79 -42.53
N PRO A 457 -8.81 -12.89 -43.31
CA PRO A 457 -8.15 -14.13 -42.92
C PRO A 457 -6.67 -13.93 -42.55
N ASP A 458 -6.32 -14.30 -41.31
CA ASP A 458 -4.98 -14.33 -40.79
C ASP A 458 -4.47 -15.78 -40.87
N TYR A 459 -3.73 -16.09 -41.92
CA TYR A 459 -3.26 -17.46 -42.20
C TYR A 459 -2.30 -17.99 -41.11
N ASP A 460 -1.52 -17.12 -40.48
CA ASP A 460 -0.64 -17.50 -39.37
C ASP A 460 -1.48 -17.87 -38.13
N PHE A 461 -2.53 -17.10 -37.86
CA PHE A 461 -3.47 -17.40 -36.80
C PHE A 461 -4.24 -18.70 -37.06
N ILE A 462 -4.75 -18.91 -38.26
CA ILE A 462 -5.46 -20.13 -38.66
C ILE A 462 -4.54 -21.35 -38.48
N SER A 463 -3.32 -21.30 -39.04
CA SER A 463 -2.33 -22.36 -38.91
C SER A 463 -1.94 -22.64 -37.47
N ALA A 464 -1.76 -21.61 -36.67
CA ALA A 464 -1.47 -21.75 -35.27
C ALA A 464 -2.62 -22.42 -34.47
N LEU A 465 -3.86 -22.03 -34.79
CA LEU A 465 -5.06 -22.61 -34.20
C LEU A 465 -5.27 -24.08 -34.61
N GLU A 466 -4.97 -24.45 -35.84
CA GLU A 466 -5.00 -25.84 -36.33
C GLU A 466 -3.94 -26.70 -35.63
N ASN A 467 -2.73 -26.19 -35.48
CA ASN A 467 -1.62 -26.90 -34.85
C ASN A 467 -1.87 -27.26 -33.37
N LEU A 468 -2.77 -26.54 -32.67
CA LEU A 468 -3.17 -26.89 -31.30
C LEU A 468 -3.93 -28.20 -31.20
N ASN A 469 -4.58 -28.62 -32.30
CA ASN A 469 -5.39 -29.82 -32.35
C ASN A 469 -6.47 -29.83 -31.21
N TYR A 470 -7.12 -28.69 -31.01
CA TYR A 470 -8.16 -28.51 -29.96
C TYR A 470 -9.56 -28.95 -30.44
N PHE A 471 -9.75 -29.04 -31.73
CA PHE A 471 -11.03 -29.45 -32.33
C PHE A 471 -11.06 -30.96 -32.63
N GLY A 472 -12.22 -31.57 -32.52
CA GLY A 472 -12.39 -33.02 -32.56
C GLY A 472 -12.02 -33.66 -33.89
N GLN A 473 -13.04 -34.03 -34.72
CA GLN A 473 -12.83 -34.61 -36.05
C GLN A 473 -12.74 -33.57 -37.18
N SER A 474 -12.96 -32.28 -36.87
CA SER A 474 -12.98 -31.19 -37.84
C SER A 474 -11.73 -30.34 -37.68
N SER A 475 -11.09 -29.98 -38.78
CA SER A 475 -10.06 -28.93 -38.80
C SER A 475 -10.71 -27.56 -38.64
N VAL A 476 -9.91 -26.53 -38.35
CA VAL A 476 -10.40 -25.13 -38.30
C VAL A 476 -10.95 -24.75 -39.67
N SER A 477 -10.30 -25.18 -40.76
CA SER A 477 -10.74 -24.99 -42.12
C SER A 477 -12.09 -25.64 -42.42
N ASP A 478 -12.36 -26.84 -41.90
CA ASP A 478 -13.68 -27.49 -42.01
C ASP A 478 -14.77 -26.69 -41.26
N LEU A 479 -14.46 -26.13 -40.11
CA LEU A 479 -15.39 -25.31 -39.32
C LEU A 479 -15.69 -23.98 -40.02
N VAL A 480 -14.70 -23.39 -40.69
CA VAL A 480 -14.88 -22.20 -41.52
C VAL A 480 -15.81 -22.51 -42.71
N LEU A 481 -15.59 -23.63 -43.43
CA LEU A 481 -16.47 -24.06 -44.51
C LEU A 481 -17.90 -24.33 -44.06
N GLN A 482 -18.08 -24.94 -42.87
CA GLN A 482 -19.41 -25.14 -42.28
C GLN A 482 -20.10 -23.80 -41.94
N TYR A 483 -19.34 -22.82 -41.48
CA TYR A 483 -19.85 -21.47 -41.20
C TYR A 483 -20.30 -20.78 -42.50
N GLU A 484 -19.48 -20.82 -43.53
CA GLU A 484 -19.80 -20.25 -44.84
C GLU A 484 -21.03 -20.91 -45.49
N ALA A 485 -21.16 -22.24 -45.37
CA ALA A 485 -22.33 -22.96 -45.83
C ALA A 485 -23.61 -22.53 -45.08
N LYS A 486 -23.54 -22.29 -43.79
CA LYS A 486 -24.66 -21.75 -43.00
C LYS A 486 -25.02 -20.33 -43.42
N ALA A 487 -24.02 -19.48 -43.67
CA ALA A 487 -24.24 -18.12 -44.16
C ALA A 487 -24.90 -18.13 -45.54
N ALA A 488 -24.41 -18.95 -46.48
CA ALA A 488 -25.01 -19.13 -47.81
C ALA A 488 -26.48 -19.61 -47.72
N ALA A 489 -26.76 -20.58 -46.86
CA ALA A 489 -28.13 -21.04 -46.64
C ALA A 489 -29.04 -19.95 -46.08
N TYR A 490 -28.52 -19.13 -45.18
CA TYR A 490 -29.25 -17.98 -44.62
C TYR A 490 -29.60 -16.94 -45.70
N PHE A 491 -28.66 -16.60 -46.58
CA PHE A 491 -28.85 -15.58 -47.60
C PHE A 491 -29.84 -16.04 -48.71
N VAL A 492 -30.00 -17.33 -48.90
CA VAL A 492 -30.98 -17.89 -49.86
C VAL A 492 -32.38 -17.98 -49.24
N SER A 493 -32.51 -17.90 -47.93
CA SER A 493 -33.78 -18.03 -47.22
C SER A 493 -34.77 -16.91 -47.55
N ASP A 494 -36.07 -17.24 -47.57
CA ASP A 494 -37.13 -16.26 -47.81
C ASP A 494 -37.16 -15.17 -46.74
N ASN A 495 -36.76 -15.53 -45.53
CA ASN A 495 -36.70 -14.61 -44.39
C ASN A 495 -35.59 -13.54 -44.56
N PHE A 496 -34.51 -13.84 -45.28
CA PHE A 496 -33.49 -12.85 -45.58
C PHE A 496 -33.88 -12.01 -46.82
N LYS A 497 -34.37 -12.66 -47.88
CA LYS A 497 -34.81 -12.00 -49.10
C LYS A 497 -35.90 -10.96 -48.84
N SER A 498 -36.81 -11.23 -47.90
CA SER A 498 -37.87 -10.29 -47.53
C SER A 498 -37.37 -9.00 -46.85
N LYS A 499 -36.13 -8.98 -46.36
CA LYS A 499 -35.53 -7.80 -45.70
C LYS A 499 -34.95 -6.79 -46.68
N GLY A 500 -34.73 -7.14 -47.94
CA GLY A 500 -34.18 -6.24 -48.97
C GLY A 500 -32.76 -5.71 -48.66
N ILE A 501 -31.99 -6.49 -47.90
CA ILE A 501 -30.64 -6.11 -47.45
C ILE A 501 -29.62 -6.88 -48.29
N GLU A 502 -28.45 -6.29 -48.50
CA GLU A 502 -27.34 -6.91 -49.21
C GLU A 502 -26.80 -8.13 -48.46
N ALA A 503 -26.39 -9.17 -49.21
CA ALA A 503 -25.86 -10.39 -48.64
C ALA A 503 -24.43 -10.17 -48.14
N ASP A 504 -24.31 -9.70 -46.92
CA ASP A 504 -23.05 -9.48 -46.20
C ASP A 504 -23.01 -10.32 -44.92
N LEU A 505 -21.85 -10.86 -44.60
CA LEU A 505 -21.61 -11.64 -43.38
C LEU A 505 -21.93 -10.86 -42.07
N SER A 506 -21.83 -9.53 -42.10
CA SER A 506 -22.30 -8.67 -41.00
C SER A 506 -23.82 -8.77 -40.77
N ASN A 507 -24.60 -9.09 -41.80
CA ASN A 507 -26.04 -9.32 -41.69
C ASN A 507 -26.40 -10.73 -41.23
N PHE A 508 -25.45 -11.69 -41.27
CA PHE A 508 -25.61 -13.06 -40.81
C PHE A 508 -25.17 -13.24 -39.37
N ASP A 509 -24.02 -12.72 -39.02
CA ASP A 509 -23.38 -12.92 -37.68
C ASP A 509 -22.64 -11.63 -37.26
N ALA A 510 -23.41 -10.56 -37.03
CA ALA A 510 -22.86 -9.24 -36.68
C ALA A 510 -21.98 -9.26 -35.43
N ASP A 511 -22.33 -10.08 -34.45
CA ASP A 511 -21.65 -10.19 -33.16
C ASP A 511 -20.63 -11.34 -33.06
N GLY A 512 -20.45 -12.15 -34.16
CA GLY A 512 -19.50 -13.27 -34.17
C GLY A 512 -19.94 -14.51 -33.38
N LYS A 513 -21.11 -14.48 -32.77
CA LYS A 513 -21.58 -15.56 -31.86
C LYS A 513 -21.93 -16.86 -32.57
N ILE A 514 -22.31 -16.83 -33.85
CA ILE A 514 -22.60 -18.04 -34.61
C ILE A 514 -21.32 -18.82 -34.88
N LEU A 515 -20.27 -18.13 -35.30
CA LEU A 515 -18.94 -18.74 -35.48
C LEU A 515 -18.38 -19.22 -34.12
N TRP A 516 -18.49 -18.43 -33.10
CA TRP A 516 -18.04 -18.81 -31.74
C TRP A 516 -18.72 -20.08 -31.23
N ARG A 517 -20.04 -20.20 -31.38
CA ARG A 517 -20.76 -21.42 -31.01
C ARG A 517 -20.32 -22.63 -31.81
N LEU A 518 -19.98 -22.44 -33.10
CA LEU A 518 -19.47 -23.51 -33.92
C LEU A 518 -18.10 -23.99 -33.42
N LEU A 519 -17.19 -23.09 -33.15
CA LEU A 519 -15.85 -23.41 -32.63
C LEU A 519 -15.95 -24.05 -31.23
N SER A 520 -16.66 -23.43 -30.31
CA SER A 520 -16.81 -23.92 -28.92
C SER A 520 -17.54 -25.24 -28.81
N GLY A 521 -18.48 -25.51 -29.72
CA GLY A 521 -19.24 -26.77 -29.77
C GLY A 521 -18.45 -27.95 -30.36
N ASN A 522 -17.33 -27.73 -31.03
CA ASN A 522 -16.50 -28.76 -31.64
C ASN A 522 -15.17 -29.02 -30.91
N ILE A 523 -15.03 -28.56 -29.69
CA ILE A 523 -13.86 -28.85 -28.86
C ILE A 523 -13.80 -30.34 -28.55
N LYS A 524 -12.61 -30.96 -28.73
CA LYS A 524 -12.43 -32.39 -28.50
C LYS A 524 -12.45 -32.77 -27.02
N LEU A 525 -12.75 -34.04 -26.71
CA LEU A 525 -12.65 -34.60 -25.38
C LEU A 525 -11.23 -34.41 -24.79
N GLY A 526 -11.17 -33.89 -23.56
CA GLY A 526 -9.92 -33.63 -22.85
C GLY A 526 -9.37 -32.21 -23.00
N VAL A 527 -9.95 -31.37 -23.86
CA VAL A 527 -9.68 -29.94 -23.96
C VAL A 527 -10.87 -29.18 -23.40
N THR A 528 -10.62 -28.17 -22.58
CA THR A 528 -11.69 -27.33 -22.03
C THR A 528 -11.90 -26.07 -22.88
N LEU A 529 -13.10 -25.49 -22.78
CA LEU A 529 -13.37 -24.18 -23.38
C LEU A 529 -12.38 -23.12 -22.83
N ASP A 530 -12.01 -23.27 -21.58
CA ASP A 530 -11.03 -22.42 -20.90
C ASP A 530 -9.64 -22.49 -21.54
N ASP A 531 -9.20 -23.65 -22.02
CA ASP A 531 -7.92 -23.81 -22.74
C ASP A 531 -7.94 -23.06 -24.06
N LEU A 532 -9.04 -23.21 -24.82
CA LEU A 532 -9.22 -22.47 -26.08
C LEU A 532 -9.23 -20.96 -25.85
N VAL A 533 -10.02 -20.47 -24.90
CA VAL A 533 -10.09 -19.04 -24.58
C VAL A 533 -8.74 -18.51 -24.09
N SER A 534 -8.03 -19.25 -23.25
CA SER A 534 -6.70 -18.86 -22.76
C SER A 534 -5.70 -18.70 -23.90
N TYR A 535 -5.71 -19.65 -24.82
CA TYR A 535 -4.87 -19.57 -26.02
C TYR A 535 -5.21 -18.36 -26.87
N LEU A 536 -6.49 -18.18 -27.22
CA LEU A 536 -6.96 -17.05 -28.04
C LEU A 536 -6.57 -15.71 -27.39
N CYS A 537 -6.80 -15.55 -26.09
CA CYS A 537 -6.39 -14.35 -25.37
C CYS A 537 -4.87 -14.13 -25.41
N SER A 538 -4.08 -15.22 -25.32
CA SER A 538 -2.62 -15.11 -25.40
C SER A 538 -2.14 -14.67 -26.79
N VAL A 539 -2.79 -15.15 -27.83
CA VAL A 539 -2.46 -14.79 -29.22
C VAL A 539 -2.87 -13.35 -29.51
N PHE A 540 -4.06 -12.93 -29.11
CA PHE A 540 -4.52 -11.55 -29.33
C PHE A 540 -3.66 -10.54 -28.54
N ALA A 541 -3.19 -10.88 -27.37
CA ALA A 541 -2.27 -10.05 -26.59
C ALA A 541 -0.82 -10.02 -27.15
N THR A 542 -0.49 -10.82 -28.18
CA THR A 542 0.92 -11.00 -28.61
C THR A 542 1.22 -10.68 -30.06
N ARG A 543 0.23 -10.59 -30.98
CA ARG A 543 0.53 -10.50 -32.40
C ARG A 543 -0.49 -9.71 -33.23
N SER A 544 -0.06 -8.63 -33.80
CA SER A 544 -0.11 -8.13 -35.21
C SER A 544 0.47 -6.71 -35.22
N GLU A 545 1.20 -6.32 -36.23
CA GLU A 545 1.80 -4.98 -36.33
C GLU A 545 0.75 -3.87 -36.30
N GLN A 546 -0.45 -4.08 -36.86
CA GLN A 546 -1.53 -3.09 -36.84
C GLN A 546 -2.31 -3.00 -35.53
N THR A 547 -2.38 -4.09 -34.74
CA THR A 547 -3.03 -4.11 -33.44
C THR A 547 -2.03 -3.89 -32.27
N SER A 548 -0.72 -3.91 -32.52
CA SER A 548 0.29 -3.79 -31.51
C SER A 548 0.22 -2.43 -30.78
N GLU A 549 -0.01 -1.34 -31.53
CA GLU A 549 -0.10 0.00 -30.94
C GLU A 549 -1.33 0.17 -30.04
N ALA A 550 -2.48 -0.33 -30.45
CA ALA A 550 -3.71 -0.31 -29.65
C ALA A 550 -3.58 -1.16 -28.39
N TRP A 551 -2.95 -2.34 -28.48
CA TRP A 551 -2.66 -3.18 -27.33
C TRP A 551 -1.65 -2.56 -26.37
N GLU A 552 -0.57 -1.99 -26.89
CA GLU A 552 0.39 -1.27 -26.06
C GLU A 552 -0.25 -0.08 -25.33
N ARG A 553 -1.14 0.64 -26.01
CA ARG A 553 -1.89 1.74 -25.41
C ARG A 553 -2.79 1.24 -24.27
N PHE A 554 -3.55 0.18 -24.50
CA PHE A 554 -4.38 -0.44 -23.46
C PHE A 554 -3.55 -0.94 -22.28
N GLU A 555 -2.45 -1.66 -22.53
CA GLU A 555 -1.56 -2.17 -21.49
C GLU A 555 -0.98 -1.02 -20.64
N LYS A 556 -0.57 0.07 -21.27
CA LYS A 556 -0.09 1.29 -20.58
C LYS A 556 -1.21 1.94 -19.74
N GLN A 557 -2.43 2.03 -20.28
CA GLN A 557 -3.58 2.54 -19.54
C GLN A 557 -3.89 1.68 -18.31
N LEU A 558 -3.97 0.38 -18.47
CA LEU A 558 -4.23 -0.56 -17.40
C LEU A 558 -3.14 -0.50 -16.32
N ALA A 559 -1.87 -0.39 -16.71
CA ALA A 559 -0.76 -0.22 -15.78
C ALA A 559 -0.88 1.07 -14.96
N ILE A 560 -1.24 2.19 -15.59
CA ILE A 560 -1.46 3.46 -14.90
C ILE A 560 -2.63 3.34 -13.91
N LEU A 561 -3.74 2.75 -14.33
CA LEU A 561 -4.93 2.59 -13.48
C LEU A 561 -4.65 1.71 -12.25
N LEU A 562 -3.85 0.65 -12.43
CA LEU A 562 -3.44 -0.25 -11.35
C LEU A 562 -2.26 0.27 -10.50
N GLN A 563 -1.68 1.43 -10.82
CA GLN A 563 -0.61 2.08 -10.05
C GLN A 563 -1.08 3.34 -9.31
N LYS A 564 -2.27 3.86 -9.62
CA LYS A 564 -2.81 5.03 -8.91
C LYS A 564 -2.89 4.74 -7.41
N PRO A 565 -2.49 5.67 -6.53
CA PRO A 565 -2.56 5.47 -5.09
C PRO A 565 -4.00 5.19 -4.65
N LEU A 566 -4.14 4.37 -3.63
CA LEU A 566 -5.41 4.17 -2.94
C LEU A 566 -5.80 5.52 -2.32
N SER A 567 -6.96 6.02 -2.69
CA SER A 567 -7.48 7.34 -2.24
C SER A 567 -7.99 7.29 -0.81
#